data_f6d4ea0bc0749c1ae8b446b9a0d9df78
#
_entry.id   f6d4ea0bc0749c1ae8b446b9a0d9df78
#
_cell.length_a   1.000
_cell.length_b   1.000
_cell.length_c   1.000
_cell.angle_alpha   90.00
_cell.angle_beta   90.00
_cell.angle_gamma   90.00
#
_symmetry.space_group_name_H-M   'P 1'
#
loop_
_entity.id
_entity.type
_entity.pdbx_description
1 polymer ?
#
loop_
_entity_poly.entity_id
_entity_poly.type
_entity_poly.pdbx_seq_one_letter_code
_entity_poly.pdbx_strand_id
1 'polypeptide(L)' 'LESGGDVWIDEGVIIENGATLIIECKGNVTISGGTVECGGTLRIEAGGEIMIQKGFEAKIGANVEFK' A
#
# COMPACT_ATOMS: atom_id res chain seq x y z
N LEU A 1 -1.39 5.26 -8.94
CA LEU A 1 -1.44 6.56 -8.28
C LEU A 1 -0.06 7.18 -8.24
N GLU A 2 0.06 8.40 -8.68
CA GLU A 2 1.30 9.15 -8.63
C GLU A 2 1.15 10.34 -7.71
N SER A 3 2.17 10.64 -6.93
CA SER A 3 2.18 11.79 -6.06
C SER A 3 3.56 12.44 -6.07
N GLY A 4 3.59 13.77 -6.13
CA GLY A 4 4.81 14.55 -6.00
C GLY A 4 5.24 14.80 -4.57
N GLY A 5 4.45 14.36 -3.59
CA GLY A 5 4.72 14.54 -2.17
C GLY A 5 4.41 13.28 -1.40
N ASP A 6 3.91 13.45 -0.18
CA ASP A 6 3.62 12.32 0.69
C ASP A 6 2.28 11.68 0.33
N VAL A 7 2.19 10.38 0.56
CA VAL A 7 0.96 9.61 0.38
C VAL A 7 0.57 8.99 1.71
N TRP A 8 -0.71 9.06 2.01
CA TRP A 8 -1.27 8.49 3.23
C TRP A 8 -2.35 7.49 2.85
N ILE A 9 -2.22 6.28 3.35
CA ILE A 9 -3.21 5.22 3.14
C ILE A 9 -3.92 4.98 4.46
N ASP A 10 -5.22 5.26 4.49
CA ASP A 10 -6.03 5.10 5.68
C ASP A 10 -6.60 3.69 5.79
N GLU A 11 -7.11 3.38 6.97
CA GLU A 11 -7.91 2.18 7.13
C GLU A 11 -9.18 2.27 6.29
N GLY A 12 -9.70 1.13 5.89
CA GLY A 12 -10.85 1.07 4.98
C GLY A 12 -10.47 0.84 3.53
N VAL A 13 -9.19 0.97 3.20
CA VAL A 13 -8.72 0.59 1.86
C VAL A 13 -8.64 -0.94 1.81
N ILE A 14 -9.31 -1.53 0.83
CA ILE A 14 -9.30 -2.98 0.64
C ILE A 14 -8.91 -3.28 -0.79
N ILE A 15 -7.87 -4.08 -0.93
CA ILE A 15 -7.43 -4.56 -2.24
C ILE A 15 -7.92 -5.99 -2.38
N GLU A 16 -8.90 -6.18 -3.23
CA GLU A 16 -9.57 -7.45 -3.38
C GLU A 16 -8.79 -8.42 -4.27
N ASN A 17 -9.22 -9.67 -4.27
CA ASN A 17 -8.68 -10.69 -5.14
C ASN A 17 -8.73 -10.23 -6.60
N GLY A 18 -7.60 -10.27 -7.27
CA GLY A 18 -7.47 -9.86 -8.66
C GLY A 18 -7.25 -8.36 -8.86
N ALA A 19 -7.35 -7.56 -7.81
CA ALA A 19 -7.11 -6.13 -7.90
C ALA A 19 -5.63 -5.82 -7.71
N THR A 20 -5.18 -4.73 -8.33
CA THR A 20 -3.80 -4.26 -8.20
C THR A 20 -3.82 -2.76 -7.91
N LEU A 21 -3.10 -2.36 -6.87
CA LEU A 21 -2.91 -0.95 -6.56
C LEU A 21 -1.42 -0.64 -6.65
N ILE A 22 -1.10 0.34 -7.47
CA ILE A 22 0.28 0.80 -7.64
C ILE A 22 0.35 2.25 -7.18
N ILE A 23 1.25 2.53 -6.25
CA ILE A 23 1.46 3.88 -5.73
C ILE A 23 2.89 4.30 -6.04
N GLU A 24 3.02 5.43 -6.72
CA GLU A 24 4.32 6.04 -6.99
C GLU A 24 4.37 7.39 -6.29
N CYS A 25 5.36 7.59 -5.46
CA CYS A 25 5.45 8.76 -4.61
C CYS A 25 6.90 9.24 -4.54
N LYS A 26 7.10 10.54 -4.57
CA LYS A 26 8.45 11.12 -4.44
C LYS A 26 8.84 11.36 -2.99
N GLY A 27 7.88 11.46 -2.10
CA GLY A 27 8.10 11.66 -0.68
C GLY A 27 7.93 10.37 0.10
N ASN A 28 7.28 10.47 1.25
CA ASN A 28 7.07 9.35 2.16
C ASN A 28 5.69 8.74 1.97
N VAL A 29 5.57 7.47 2.24
CA VAL A 29 4.29 6.77 2.25
C VAL A 29 4.00 6.32 3.68
N THR A 30 2.83 6.67 4.18
CA THR A 30 2.36 6.21 5.48
C THR A 30 1.13 5.35 5.30
N ILE A 31 1.18 4.13 5.81
CA ILE A 31 0.07 3.20 5.75
C ILE A 31 -0.46 3.03 7.17
N SER A 32 -1.60 3.64 7.45
CA SER A 32 -2.19 3.59 8.80
C SER A 32 -3.17 2.44 8.96
N GLY A 33 -3.54 1.78 7.86
CA GLY A 33 -4.44 0.65 7.89
C GLY A 33 -4.65 0.11 6.50
N GLY A 34 -5.66 -0.72 6.34
CA GLY A 34 -5.99 -1.30 5.04
C GLY A 34 -5.74 -2.80 5.02
N THR A 35 -6.29 -3.45 4.04
CA THR A 35 -6.21 -4.90 3.90
C THR A 35 -5.92 -5.27 2.46
N VAL A 36 -4.97 -6.16 2.26
CA VAL A 36 -4.74 -6.80 0.96
C VAL A 36 -5.26 -8.22 1.06
N GLU A 37 -6.30 -8.52 0.29
CA GLU A 37 -6.90 -9.84 0.29
C GLU A 37 -6.03 -10.85 -0.48
N CYS A 38 -6.30 -12.12 -0.26
CA CYS A 38 -5.65 -13.18 -1.01
C CYS A 38 -5.83 -12.93 -2.51
N GLY A 39 -4.75 -12.95 -3.26
CA GLY A 39 -4.77 -12.68 -4.70
C GLY A 39 -4.76 -11.20 -5.08
N GLY A 40 -4.81 -10.29 -4.10
CA GLY A 40 -4.64 -8.86 -4.35
C GLY A 40 -3.16 -8.49 -4.44
N THR A 41 -2.86 -7.37 -5.07
CA THR A 41 -1.50 -6.89 -5.24
C THR A 41 -1.39 -5.44 -4.83
N LEU A 42 -0.43 -5.13 -3.98
CA LEU A 42 -0.09 -3.76 -3.61
C LEU A 42 1.37 -3.52 -3.93
N ARG A 43 1.64 -2.50 -4.72
CA ARG A 43 3.00 -2.10 -5.04
C ARG A 43 3.20 -0.65 -4.71
N ILE A 44 4.23 -0.35 -3.92
CA ILE A 44 4.53 1.01 -3.51
C ILE A 44 5.97 1.36 -3.87
N GLU A 45 6.13 2.43 -4.61
CA GLU A 45 7.43 3.02 -4.92
C GLU A 45 7.50 4.38 -4.25
N ALA A 46 8.39 4.52 -3.29
CA ALA A 46 8.56 5.77 -2.55
C ALA A 46 9.98 6.28 -2.70
N GLY A 47 10.10 7.58 -2.92
CA GLY A 47 11.42 8.22 -2.96
C GLY A 47 11.99 8.43 -1.56
N GLY A 48 11.15 8.48 -0.55
CA GLY A 48 11.53 8.62 0.85
C GLY A 48 11.31 7.31 1.61
N GLU A 49 10.67 7.42 2.76
CA GLU A 49 10.43 6.28 3.64
C GLU A 49 9.03 5.72 3.47
N ILE A 50 8.90 4.43 3.73
CA ILE A 50 7.60 3.76 3.81
C ILE A 50 7.38 3.38 5.26
N MET A 51 6.32 3.92 5.87
CA MET A 51 5.96 3.64 7.25
C MET A 51 4.66 2.85 7.29
N ILE A 52 4.70 1.71 7.96
CA ILE A 52 3.52 0.86 8.11
C ILE A 52 3.14 0.86 9.58
N GLN A 53 1.93 1.33 9.87
CA GLN A 53 1.40 1.40 11.23
C GLN A 53 0.52 0.17 11.52
N LYS A 54 0.06 0.08 12.76
CA LYS A 54 -0.90 -0.97 13.15
C LYS A 54 -2.17 -0.84 12.31
N GLY A 55 -2.79 -1.96 12.02
CA GLY A 55 -4.03 -1.99 11.27
C GLY A 55 -3.87 -2.38 9.82
N PHE A 56 -2.66 -2.33 9.28
CA PHE A 56 -2.41 -2.86 7.94
C PHE A 56 -2.33 -4.38 8.01
N GLU A 57 -3.03 -5.04 7.10
CA GLU A 57 -3.06 -6.50 7.04
C GLU A 57 -2.88 -6.96 5.61
N ALA A 58 -1.96 -7.89 5.40
CA ALA A 58 -1.82 -8.59 4.13
C ALA A 58 -2.09 -10.06 4.40
N LYS A 59 -3.11 -10.60 3.75
CA LYS A 59 -3.51 -11.98 3.96
C LYS A 59 -2.59 -12.95 3.23
N ILE A 60 -2.63 -14.22 3.61
CA ILE A 60 -1.86 -15.26 2.94
C ILE A 60 -2.28 -15.30 1.47
N GLY A 61 -1.31 -15.29 0.57
CA GLY A 61 -1.58 -15.26 -0.86
C GLY A 61 -1.65 -13.85 -1.45
N ALA A 62 -1.60 -12.82 -0.61
CA ALA A 62 -1.51 -11.45 -1.08
C ALA A 62 -0.09 -11.13 -1.56
N ASN A 63 0.01 -10.24 -2.54
CA ASN A 63 1.29 -9.78 -3.03
C ASN A 63 1.51 -8.34 -2.59
N VAL A 64 2.58 -8.09 -1.85
CA VAL A 64 2.92 -6.75 -1.39
C VAL A 64 4.37 -6.50 -1.75
N GLU A 65 4.61 -5.40 -2.45
CA GLU A 65 5.96 -5.05 -2.89
C GLU A 65 6.23 -3.59 -2.57
N PHE A 66 7.38 -3.34 -1.95
CA PHE A 66 7.86 -1.99 -1.65
C PHE A 66 9.21 -1.76 -2.31
N LYS A 67 9.36 -0.58 -2.88
CA LYS A 67 10.63 -0.17 -3.51
C LYS A 67 11.10 1.16 -3.01
#